data_7574b104020365ed904a4544423291d6
#
_entry.id   7574b104020365ed904a4544423291d6
#
_cell.length_a   1.000
_cell.length_b   1.000
_cell.length_c   1.000
_cell.angle_alpha   90.00
_cell.angle_beta   90.00
_cell.angle_gamma   90.00
#
_symmetry.space_group_name_H-M   'P 1'
#
loop_
_entity.id
_entity.type
_entity.pdbx_description
1 polymer ?
#
loop_
_entity_poly.entity_id
_entity_poly.type
_entity_poly.pdbx_seq_one_letter_code
_entity_poly.pdbx_strand_id
1 'polypeptide(L)'
;MIRRGIVVAVDEKTARVRVQMPDLDGLVSNWLPVVHHKTQKDKAYWLPDIGEYVVVAFDEEGEHSDGYVLGAIYNDKDTPPVANKDKFFVRFEDGTEIEYDRKTHILRVKAQTVIIEGNVNVIGNVDVIGNVHATGSIIDEGGNTPHHTH
;
A
#
# COMPACT_ATOMS: atom_id res chain seq x y z
N MET A 1 6.15 -18.23 -19.78
CA MET A 1 7.54 -17.93 -19.40
C MET A 1 7.54 -16.77 -18.38
N ILE A 2 8.37 -16.86 -17.37
CA ILE A 2 8.47 -15.84 -16.32
C ILE A 2 9.74 -15.02 -16.51
N ARG A 3 9.63 -13.70 -16.49
CA ARG A 3 10.74 -12.76 -16.62
C ARG A 3 10.68 -11.69 -15.55
N ARG A 4 11.78 -11.04 -15.31
CA ARG A 4 11.91 -9.87 -14.43
C ARG A 4 12.23 -8.65 -15.27
N GLY A 5 11.73 -7.51 -14.86
CA GLY A 5 11.99 -6.28 -15.58
C GLY A 5 11.64 -5.03 -14.78
N ILE A 6 11.83 -3.91 -15.44
CA ILE A 6 11.64 -2.58 -14.84
C ILE A 6 10.46 -1.91 -15.53
N VAL A 7 9.54 -1.35 -14.75
CA VAL A 7 8.41 -0.58 -15.27
C VAL A 7 8.94 0.70 -15.92
N VAL A 8 8.56 0.93 -17.18
CA VAL A 8 8.98 2.13 -17.94
C VAL A 8 7.82 3.02 -18.35
N ALA A 9 6.58 2.52 -18.27
CA ALA A 9 5.38 3.31 -18.58
C ALA A 9 4.19 2.76 -17.79
N VAL A 10 3.28 3.65 -17.39
CA VAL A 10 2.08 3.32 -16.62
C VAL A 10 0.86 3.95 -17.29
N ASP A 11 -0.18 3.14 -17.50
CA ASP A 11 -1.50 3.60 -17.90
C ASP A 11 -2.45 3.44 -16.72
N GLU A 12 -2.70 4.53 -16.03
CA GLU A 12 -3.51 4.55 -14.80
C GLU A 12 -4.98 4.19 -15.07
N LYS A 13 -5.49 4.53 -16.25
CA LYS A 13 -6.88 4.31 -16.59
C LYS A 13 -7.20 2.83 -16.80
N THR A 14 -6.32 2.10 -17.45
CA THR A 14 -6.52 0.67 -17.75
C THR A 14 -5.80 -0.26 -16.78
N ALA A 15 -5.04 0.29 -15.81
CA ALA A 15 -4.22 -0.46 -14.86
C ALA A 15 -3.22 -1.38 -15.56
N ARG A 16 -2.54 -0.84 -16.59
CA ARG A 16 -1.53 -1.56 -17.38
C ARG A 16 -0.21 -0.83 -17.32
N VAL A 17 0.85 -1.59 -17.48
CA VAL A 17 2.21 -1.06 -17.51
C VAL A 17 2.99 -1.66 -18.68
N ARG A 18 4.06 -0.98 -19.08
CA ARG A 18 5.07 -1.54 -19.99
C ARG A 18 6.34 -1.80 -19.19
N VAL A 19 6.96 -2.92 -19.48
CA VAL A 19 8.12 -3.42 -18.74
C VAL A 19 9.29 -3.61 -19.69
N GLN A 20 10.45 -3.10 -19.31
CA GLN A 20 11.71 -3.32 -20.00
C GLN A 20 12.43 -4.50 -19.36
N MET A 21 12.84 -5.48 -20.17
CA MET A 21 13.58 -6.65 -19.72
C MET A 21 15.07 -6.48 -20.05
N PRO A 22 15.93 -6.18 -19.05
CA PRO A 22 17.36 -5.96 -19.31
C PRO A 22 18.08 -7.19 -19.88
N ASP A 23 17.66 -8.40 -19.47
CA ASP A 23 18.24 -9.67 -19.96
C ASP A 23 17.84 -10.02 -21.39
N LEU A 24 16.96 -9.24 -22.01
CA LEU A 24 16.53 -9.37 -23.40
C LEU A 24 16.92 -8.11 -24.21
N ASP A 25 18.12 -7.62 -24.01
CA ASP A 25 18.66 -6.44 -24.69
C ASP A 25 17.80 -5.18 -24.53
N GLY A 26 17.12 -5.04 -23.38
CA GLY A 26 16.28 -3.89 -23.11
C GLY A 26 14.95 -3.90 -23.87
N LEU A 27 14.50 -5.05 -24.35
CA LEU A 27 13.20 -5.20 -25.00
C LEU A 27 12.08 -4.71 -24.08
N VAL A 28 11.20 -3.86 -24.64
CA VAL A 28 10.05 -3.32 -23.92
C VAL A 28 8.80 -4.09 -24.33
N SER A 29 8.03 -4.53 -23.34
CA SER A 29 6.78 -5.25 -23.55
C SER A 29 5.69 -4.38 -24.16
N ASN A 30 4.60 -5.00 -24.61
CA ASN A 30 3.32 -4.34 -24.79
C ASN A 30 2.74 -3.88 -23.44
N TRP A 31 1.57 -3.26 -23.47
CA TRP A 31 0.83 -2.91 -22.26
C TRP A 31 0.34 -4.18 -21.56
N LEU A 32 0.84 -4.42 -20.37
CA LEU A 32 0.54 -5.64 -19.59
C LEU A 32 -0.38 -5.29 -18.43
N PRO A 33 -1.49 -6.02 -18.24
CA PRO A 33 -2.32 -5.84 -17.07
C PRO A 33 -1.57 -6.23 -15.81
N VAL A 34 -1.83 -5.51 -14.74
CA VAL A 34 -1.29 -5.81 -13.41
C VAL A 34 -2.31 -6.65 -12.64
N VAL A 35 -1.86 -7.72 -12.03
CA VAL A 35 -2.69 -8.60 -11.20
C VAL A 35 -3.12 -7.85 -9.93
N HIS A 36 -4.41 -7.88 -9.63
CA HIS A 36 -4.99 -7.32 -8.41
C HIS A 36 -5.77 -8.39 -7.65
N HIS A 37 -5.95 -8.18 -6.36
CA HIS A 37 -6.67 -9.15 -5.52
C HIS A 37 -8.14 -9.31 -5.91
N LYS A 38 -8.81 -8.22 -6.26
CA LYS A 38 -10.23 -8.20 -6.63
C LYS A 38 -10.48 -7.17 -7.72
N THR A 39 -11.31 -7.52 -8.72
CA THR A 39 -11.53 -6.67 -9.89
C THR A 39 -13.00 -6.54 -10.32
N GLN A 40 -13.93 -7.19 -9.64
CA GLN A 40 -15.33 -7.22 -10.07
C GLN A 40 -16.25 -6.43 -9.13
N LYS A 41 -16.82 -7.09 -8.13
CA LYS A 41 -17.74 -6.47 -7.16
C LYS A 41 -16.97 -5.61 -6.16
N ASP A 42 -15.96 -6.19 -5.53
CA ASP A 42 -14.97 -5.48 -4.76
C ASP A 42 -13.78 -5.21 -5.67
N LYS A 43 -13.14 -4.08 -5.53
CA LYS A 43 -12.04 -3.67 -6.42
C LYS A 43 -10.86 -3.17 -5.61
N ALA A 44 -9.68 -3.69 -5.93
CA ALA A 44 -8.42 -3.20 -5.39
C ALA A 44 -7.62 -2.53 -6.51
N TYR A 45 -6.90 -1.46 -6.18
CA TYR A 45 -6.11 -0.70 -7.14
C TYR A 45 -4.84 -0.19 -6.47
N TRP A 46 -3.70 -0.66 -6.96
CA TRP A 46 -2.39 -0.16 -6.54
C TRP A 46 -1.37 -0.55 -7.61
N LEU A 47 -0.97 0.41 -8.41
CA LEU A 47 -0.06 0.17 -9.54
C LEU A 47 1.39 0.29 -9.12
N PRO A 48 2.30 -0.44 -9.79
CA PRO A 48 3.72 -0.18 -9.63
C PRO A 48 4.10 1.18 -10.21
N ASP A 49 5.16 1.75 -9.67
CA ASP A 49 5.72 3.01 -10.15
C ASP A 49 6.72 2.77 -11.28
N ILE A 50 6.95 3.81 -12.09
CA ILE A 50 8.02 3.79 -13.08
C ILE A 50 9.36 3.60 -12.35
N GLY A 51 10.16 2.66 -12.82
CA GLY A 51 11.43 2.28 -12.21
C GLY A 51 11.34 1.10 -11.25
N GLU A 52 10.14 0.65 -10.93
CA GLU A 52 9.94 -0.48 -10.02
C GLU A 52 10.27 -1.81 -10.70
N TYR A 53 10.93 -2.70 -9.95
CA TYR A 53 11.35 -4.02 -10.43
C TYR A 53 10.23 -5.04 -10.21
N VAL A 54 9.78 -5.66 -11.29
CA VAL A 54 8.58 -6.51 -11.29
C VAL A 54 8.85 -7.87 -11.91
N VAL A 55 7.96 -8.81 -11.61
CA VAL A 55 7.92 -10.15 -12.19
C VAL A 55 6.76 -10.22 -13.17
N VAL A 56 7.03 -10.70 -14.38
CA VAL A 56 6.06 -10.82 -15.47
C VAL A 56 5.94 -12.27 -15.89
N ALA A 57 4.71 -12.75 -16.07
CA ALA A 57 4.40 -14.01 -16.70
C ALA A 57 3.90 -13.73 -18.12
N PHE A 58 4.58 -14.27 -19.13
CA PHE A 58 4.18 -14.15 -20.52
C PHE A 58 3.35 -15.35 -20.96
N ASP A 59 2.34 -15.11 -21.79
CA ASP A 59 1.42 -16.14 -22.27
C ASP A 59 2.11 -17.18 -23.11
N GLU A 60 3.06 -16.74 -23.94
CA GLU A 60 3.76 -17.62 -24.87
C GLU A 60 5.28 -17.56 -24.69
N GLU A 61 5.92 -18.71 -24.82
CA GLU A 61 7.36 -18.82 -24.78
C GLU A 61 7.98 -18.25 -26.07
N GLY A 62 8.94 -17.33 -25.92
CA GLY A 62 9.62 -16.72 -27.03
C GLY A 62 8.95 -15.47 -27.61
N GLU A 63 7.68 -15.23 -27.30
CA GLU A 63 7.00 -13.98 -27.65
C GLU A 63 6.70 -13.19 -26.37
N HIS A 64 7.27 -12.00 -26.26
CA HIS A 64 7.21 -11.20 -25.03
C HIS A 64 6.22 -10.05 -25.17
N SER A 65 5.14 -10.27 -25.92
CA SER A 65 4.15 -9.23 -26.20
C SER A 65 3.03 -9.17 -25.19
N ASP A 66 2.45 -10.32 -24.84
CA ASP A 66 1.29 -10.41 -23.95
C ASP A 66 1.61 -11.24 -22.69
N GLY A 67 1.06 -10.79 -21.57
CA GLY A 67 1.28 -11.43 -20.31
C GLY A 67 0.71 -10.60 -19.17
N TYR A 68 1.20 -10.84 -17.97
CA TYR A 68 0.68 -10.25 -16.74
C TYR A 68 1.82 -9.86 -15.82
N VAL A 69 1.70 -8.70 -15.16
CA VAL A 69 2.61 -8.34 -14.06
C VAL A 69 2.07 -8.98 -12.79
N LEU A 70 2.85 -9.89 -12.21
CA LEU A 70 2.48 -10.63 -11.02
C LEU A 70 2.69 -9.83 -9.73
N GLY A 71 3.71 -8.99 -9.69
CA GLY A 71 4.04 -8.18 -8.54
C GLY A 71 5.43 -7.61 -8.62
N ALA A 72 5.81 -6.86 -7.58
CA ALA A 72 7.13 -6.27 -7.44
C ALA A 72 8.03 -7.14 -6.57
N ILE A 73 9.35 -7.05 -6.77
CA ILE A 73 10.35 -7.72 -5.95
C ILE A 73 11.45 -6.73 -5.57
N TYR A 74 12.03 -6.94 -4.39
CA TYR A 74 13.20 -6.16 -3.96
C TYR A 74 14.45 -6.53 -4.76
N ASN A 75 15.38 -5.62 -4.83
CA ASN A 75 16.68 -5.78 -5.49
C ASN A 75 17.76 -5.01 -4.72
N ASP A 76 18.97 -4.92 -5.27
CA ASP A 76 20.08 -4.23 -4.60
C ASP A 76 19.88 -2.71 -4.48
N LYS A 77 19.06 -2.13 -5.35
CA LYS A 77 18.74 -0.70 -5.34
C LYS A 77 17.54 -0.38 -4.43
N ASP A 78 16.49 -1.17 -4.56
CA ASP A 78 15.26 -1.00 -3.78
C ASP A 78 15.17 -2.13 -2.75
N THR A 79 15.54 -1.82 -1.51
CA THR A 79 15.69 -2.78 -0.43
C THR A 79 14.50 -2.75 0.52
N PRO A 80 14.26 -3.84 1.28
CA PRO A 80 13.17 -3.85 2.26
C PRO A 80 13.30 -2.74 3.30
N PRO A 81 12.19 -2.09 3.67
CA PRO A 81 12.20 -0.99 4.65
C PRO A 81 12.37 -1.47 6.10
N VAL A 82 12.11 -2.73 6.37
CA VAL A 82 12.28 -3.35 7.69
C VAL A 82 12.87 -4.75 7.53
N ALA A 83 13.57 -5.21 8.57
CA ALA A 83 14.19 -6.53 8.62
C ALA A 83 13.65 -7.29 9.84
N ASN A 84 12.34 -7.57 9.85
CA ASN A 84 11.68 -8.21 10.97
C ASN A 84 10.47 -9.01 10.48
N LYS A 85 10.55 -10.34 10.55
CA LYS A 85 9.48 -11.23 10.06
C LYS A 85 8.20 -11.17 10.91
N ASP A 86 8.27 -10.59 12.11
CA ASP A 86 7.12 -10.45 13.01
C ASP A 86 6.28 -9.20 12.69
N LYS A 87 6.71 -8.42 11.73
CA LYS A 87 6.03 -7.19 11.32
C LYS A 87 5.31 -7.36 9.99
N PHE A 88 4.09 -6.87 9.93
CA PHE A 88 3.43 -6.44 8.70
C PHE A 88 3.73 -4.95 8.52
N PHE A 89 4.20 -4.53 7.35
CA PHE A 89 4.65 -3.16 7.15
C PHE A 89 4.33 -2.67 5.75
N VAL A 90 3.70 -1.50 5.66
CA VAL A 90 3.47 -0.78 4.40
C VAL A 90 3.97 0.64 4.58
N ARG A 91 4.82 1.10 3.66
CA ARG A 91 5.30 2.47 3.63
C ARG A 91 4.96 3.09 2.28
N PHE A 92 4.45 4.30 2.31
CA PHE A 92 4.18 5.11 1.13
C PHE A 92 5.33 6.07 0.86
N GLU A 93 5.37 6.63 -0.35
CA GLU A 93 6.45 7.50 -0.80
C GLU A 93 6.69 8.69 0.14
N ASP A 94 5.62 9.26 0.70
CA ASP A 94 5.69 10.43 1.59
C ASP A 94 6.06 10.10 3.04
N GLY A 95 6.33 8.83 3.35
CA GLY A 95 6.65 8.36 4.69
C GLY A 95 5.45 7.96 5.54
N THR A 96 4.24 7.99 4.99
CA THR A 96 3.06 7.40 5.64
C THR A 96 3.29 5.90 5.83
N GLU A 97 2.95 5.38 7.02
CA GLU A 97 3.22 3.98 7.37
C GLU A 97 2.02 3.33 8.05
N ILE A 98 1.81 2.05 7.74
CA ILE A 98 0.92 1.16 8.48
C ILE A 98 1.76 -0.03 8.92
N GLU A 99 1.80 -0.30 10.23
CA GLU A 99 2.62 -1.36 10.80
C GLU A 99 1.83 -2.14 11.83
N TYR A 100 1.93 -3.45 11.79
CA TYR A 100 1.52 -4.32 12.88
C TYR A 100 2.70 -5.18 13.32
N ASP A 101 2.99 -5.15 14.62
CA ASP A 101 4.04 -5.97 15.22
C ASP A 101 3.36 -7.03 16.10
N ARG A 102 3.47 -8.31 15.71
CA ARG A 102 2.84 -9.41 16.44
C ARG A 102 3.55 -9.76 17.75
N LYS A 103 4.75 -9.24 17.97
CA LYS A 103 5.48 -9.44 19.24
C LYS A 103 5.03 -8.45 20.29
N THR A 104 4.87 -7.20 19.93
CA THR A 104 4.43 -6.13 20.84
C THR A 104 2.92 -5.94 20.82
N HIS A 105 2.21 -6.55 19.87
CA HIS A 105 0.77 -6.45 19.66
C HIS A 105 0.28 -5.02 19.40
N ILE A 106 1.09 -4.21 18.72
CA ILE A 106 0.77 -2.82 18.42
C ILE A 106 0.48 -2.66 16.94
N LEU A 107 -0.69 -2.14 16.61
CA LEU A 107 -1.03 -1.63 15.30
C LEU A 107 -0.80 -0.12 15.30
N ARG A 108 0.04 0.35 14.39
CA ARG A 108 0.41 1.76 14.32
C ARG A 108 0.10 2.31 12.93
N VAL A 109 -0.57 3.45 12.90
CA VAL A 109 -0.82 4.23 11.69
C VAL A 109 -0.15 5.58 11.86
N LYS A 110 0.76 5.90 10.96
CA LYS A 110 1.47 7.18 10.91
C LYS A 110 1.12 7.88 9.62
N ALA A 111 0.44 9.01 9.72
CA ALA A 111 0.02 9.81 8.58
C ALA A 111 -0.05 11.27 8.98
N GLN A 112 0.09 12.17 8.03
CA GLN A 112 -0.08 13.60 8.28
C GLN A 112 -1.52 13.90 8.72
N THR A 113 -2.51 13.29 8.07
CA THR A 113 -3.92 13.42 8.40
C THR A 113 -4.62 12.08 8.19
N VAL A 114 -5.46 11.67 9.14
CA VAL A 114 -6.33 10.50 9.02
C VAL A 114 -7.77 10.98 9.01
N ILE A 115 -8.51 10.63 7.97
CA ILE A 115 -9.94 10.96 7.84
C ILE A 115 -10.72 9.65 7.91
N ILE A 116 -11.64 9.56 8.87
CA ILE A 116 -12.55 8.44 9.01
C ILE A 116 -13.98 8.99 8.81
N GLU A 117 -14.63 8.53 7.76
CA GLU A 117 -16.03 8.88 7.47
C GLU A 117 -16.92 7.73 7.88
N GLY A 118 -17.72 7.94 8.92
CA GLY A 118 -18.61 6.93 9.49
C GLY A 118 -18.63 6.97 11.00
N ASN A 119 -19.25 5.99 11.59
CA ASN A 119 -19.30 5.85 13.03
C ASN A 119 -18.08 5.09 13.54
N VAL A 120 -17.55 5.51 14.69
CA VAL A 120 -16.40 4.85 15.33
C VAL A 120 -16.83 4.40 16.72
N ASN A 121 -16.68 3.10 16.99
CA ASN A 121 -16.88 2.51 18.31
C ASN A 121 -15.53 2.10 18.86
N VAL A 122 -15.16 2.64 20.03
CA VAL A 122 -13.90 2.30 20.70
C VAL A 122 -14.24 1.57 22.01
N ILE A 123 -13.70 0.36 22.15
CA ILE A 123 -13.82 -0.43 23.38
C ILE A 123 -12.46 -0.42 24.03
N GLY A 124 -12.30 0.41 25.06
CA GLY A 124 -11.03 0.67 25.74
C GLY A 124 -10.82 2.15 25.94
N ASN A 125 -9.58 2.52 26.17
CA ASN A 125 -9.21 3.91 26.45
C ASN A 125 -8.80 4.64 25.18
N VAL A 126 -8.98 5.96 25.18
CA VAL A 126 -8.50 6.86 24.13
C VAL A 126 -7.59 7.90 24.76
N ASP A 127 -6.35 7.96 24.31
CA ASP A 127 -5.41 9.00 24.70
C ASP A 127 -5.22 9.97 23.53
N VAL A 128 -5.45 11.25 23.77
CA VAL A 128 -5.31 12.29 22.75
C VAL A 128 -4.22 13.27 23.19
N ILE A 129 -3.21 13.41 22.34
CA ILE A 129 -2.20 14.46 22.48
C ILE A 129 -2.53 15.55 21.47
N GLY A 130 -3.14 16.60 21.94
CA GLY A 130 -3.68 17.67 21.09
C GLY A 130 -5.11 18.00 21.47
N ASN A 131 -5.85 18.58 20.54
CA ASN A 131 -7.19 19.06 20.78
C ASN A 131 -8.24 18.05 20.29
N VAL A 132 -9.39 18.05 20.96
CA VAL A 132 -10.62 17.35 20.50
C VAL A 132 -11.65 18.42 20.19
N HIS A 133 -12.17 18.38 18.96
CA HIS A 133 -13.25 19.26 18.52
C HIS A 133 -14.46 18.41 18.12
N ALA A 134 -15.60 18.70 18.71
CA ALA A 134 -16.87 18.06 18.34
C ALA A 134 -17.90 19.15 18.02
N THR A 135 -18.66 18.96 16.93
CA THR A 135 -19.74 19.89 16.56
C THR A 135 -21.06 19.57 17.28
N GLY A 136 -21.15 18.37 17.84
CA GLY A 136 -22.28 17.93 18.64
C GLY A 136 -21.92 17.80 20.13
N SER A 137 -22.66 16.97 20.83
CA SER A 137 -22.46 16.78 22.27
C SER A 137 -21.35 15.76 22.54
N ILE A 138 -20.58 16.01 23.59
CA ILE A 138 -19.71 15.02 24.22
C ILE A 138 -20.40 14.62 25.51
N ILE A 139 -20.70 13.31 25.64
CA ILE A 139 -21.40 12.77 26.80
C ILE A 139 -20.38 12.01 27.63
N ASP A 140 -20.24 12.47 28.87
CA ASP A 140 -19.39 11.84 29.89
C ASP A 140 -20.30 11.30 31.01
N GLU A 141 -20.48 10.00 31.03
CA GLU A 141 -21.32 9.33 32.01
C GLU A 141 -20.67 9.18 33.39
N GLY A 142 -19.33 9.28 33.43
CA GLY A 142 -18.57 9.15 34.67
C GLY A 142 -18.30 10.45 35.41
N GLY A 143 -18.71 11.59 34.83
CA GLY A 143 -18.44 12.92 35.37
C GLY A 143 -17.14 13.51 34.93
N ASN A 144 -17.04 14.83 34.95
CA ASN A 144 -15.85 15.57 34.51
C ASN A 144 -14.77 15.57 35.60
N THR A 145 -13.52 15.53 35.16
CA THR A 145 -12.39 15.70 36.07
C THR A 145 -12.23 17.15 36.52
N PRO A 146 -11.50 17.41 37.63
CA PRO A 146 -11.28 18.78 38.11
C PRO A 146 -10.56 19.72 37.12
N HIS A 147 -9.95 19.20 36.07
CA HIS A 147 -9.25 19.99 35.06
C HIS A 147 -10.13 20.38 33.88
N HIS A 148 -11.39 19.95 33.85
CA HIS A 148 -12.35 20.31 32.83
C HIS A 148 -12.97 21.67 33.14
N THR A 149 -12.92 22.59 32.18
CA THR A 149 -13.51 23.92 32.32
C THR A 149 -14.58 24.13 31.23
N HIS A 150 -15.64 24.81 31.62
CA HIS A 150 -16.76 25.14 30.72
C HIS A 150 -16.68 26.56 30.21
#